data_283752eeba2e9d8cc856dbf62234f6a5
#
_entry.id   283752eeba2e9d8cc856dbf62234f6a5
#
_cell.length_a   1.000
_cell.length_b   1.000
_cell.length_c   1.000
_cell.angle_alpha   90.00
_cell.angle_beta   90.00
_cell.angle_gamma   90.00
#
_symmetry.space_group_name_H-M   'P 1'
#
loop_
_entity.id
_entity.type
_entity.pdbx_description
1 polymer ?
#
loop_
_entity_poly.entity_id
_entity_poly.type
_entity_poly.pdbx_seq_one_letter_code
_entity_poly.pdbx_strand_id
1 'polypeptide(L)'
;MPLNTIAVAIMAKAPRPGAVKTRLCPPLLAAEAAALYRCFLLDKIAAVRELVGAQPALAYTPDEARAEFATLAPDFSLVPQRGRDLGVRLHTTLTDLLAAGHPGAIAVDSDTPTLPREFLQQAVDCLAQPGADIVLGPTEDGGYYLIGVRAAHRELFDGVPWSTPEVLEITLRRATAAGLQAVCLPTWFDVDTPDDLRRLHTVLDGRPAVAPAGRTARFLADWRR
;
A
#
# COMPACT_ATOMS: atom_id res chain seq x y z
N MET A 1 9.60 25.60 -6.80
CA MET A 1 8.48 25.89 -5.89
C MET A 1 8.14 24.63 -5.14
N PRO A 2 7.84 24.65 -3.85
CA PRO A 2 7.39 23.44 -3.15
C PRO A 2 6.12 22.91 -3.83
N LEU A 3 6.01 21.59 -3.93
CA LEU A 3 4.82 20.93 -4.43
C LEU A 3 3.69 21.10 -3.40
N ASN A 4 2.46 21.31 -3.85
CA ASN A 4 1.32 21.51 -2.95
C ASN A 4 0.44 20.25 -2.85
N THR A 5 1.02 19.08 -3.14
CA THR A 5 0.33 17.79 -3.17
C THR A 5 1.04 16.78 -2.28
N ILE A 6 0.27 15.94 -1.59
CA ILE A 6 0.79 14.81 -0.82
C ILE A 6 1.22 13.71 -1.80
N ALA A 7 2.45 13.23 -1.67
CA ALA A 7 2.89 12.08 -2.47
C ALA A 7 2.26 10.79 -1.95
N VAL A 8 1.67 9.98 -2.82
CA VAL A 8 1.07 8.68 -2.47
C VAL A 8 1.74 7.58 -3.27
N ALA A 9 2.63 6.82 -2.62
CA ALA A 9 3.38 5.73 -3.24
C ALA A 9 2.75 4.37 -2.93
N ILE A 10 2.39 3.61 -3.95
CA ILE A 10 2.03 2.20 -3.81
C ILE A 10 3.30 1.38 -3.70
N MET A 11 3.47 0.65 -2.58
CA MET A 11 4.57 -0.30 -2.38
C MET A 11 4.31 -1.56 -3.21
N ALA A 12 4.98 -1.70 -4.34
CA ALA A 12 4.70 -2.74 -5.32
C ALA A 12 5.90 -3.64 -5.59
N LYS A 13 5.63 -4.94 -5.72
CA LYS A 13 6.57 -5.94 -6.22
C LYS A 13 6.17 -6.36 -7.63
N ALA A 14 7.13 -6.65 -8.52
CA ALA A 14 6.78 -7.11 -9.86
C ALA A 14 5.90 -8.38 -9.80
N PRO A 15 4.75 -8.42 -10.52
CA PRO A 15 3.80 -9.53 -10.46
C PRO A 15 4.31 -10.76 -11.21
N ARG A 16 5.36 -11.39 -10.68
CA ARG A 16 6.02 -12.57 -11.28
C ARG A 16 5.64 -13.85 -10.56
N PRO A 17 5.38 -14.97 -11.28
CA PRO A 17 5.09 -16.27 -10.68
C PRO A 17 6.17 -16.69 -9.68
N GLY A 18 5.76 -17.16 -8.49
CA GLY A 18 6.65 -17.57 -7.42
C GLY A 18 7.33 -16.42 -6.64
N ALA A 19 7.14 -15.16 -7.06
CA ALA A 19 7.72 -14.00 -6.40
C ALA A 19 6.71 -13.22 -5.54
N VAL A 20 5.41 -13.35 -5.81
CA VAL A 20 4.32 -12.66 -5.11
C VAL A 20 3.24 -13.65 -4.68
N LYS A 21 2.56 -13.36 -3.56
CA LYS A 21 1.42 -14.14 -3.05
C LYS A 21 1.64 -15.65 -2.99
N THR A 22 2.87 -16.07 -2.67
CA THR A 22 3.25 -17.49 -2.59
C THR A 22 2.47 -18.25 -1.51
N ARG A 23 1.99 -17.56 -0.46
CA ARG A 23 1.16 -18.15 0.60
C ARG A 23 -0.27 -18.45 0.14
N LEU A 24 -0.69 -17.95 -1.02
CA LEU A 24 -1.95 -18.35 -1.68
C LEU A 24 -1.82 -19.63 -2.50
N CYS A 25 -0.62 -20.24 -2.57
CA CYS A 25 -0.34 -21.45 -3.31
C CYS A 25 -0.10 -22.64 -2.35
N PRO A 26 -0.99 -23.65 -2.23
CA PRO A 26 -2.30 -23.75 -2.84
C PRO A 26 -3.35 -22.83 -2.17
N PRO A 27 -4.55 -22.61 -2.74
CA PRO A 27 -5.14 -23.29 -3.90
C PRO A 27 -4.76 -22.76 -5.27
N LEU A 28 -4.14 -21.56 -5.34
CA LEU A 28 -3.71 -20.97 -6.61
C LEU A 28 -2.40 -21.63 -7.10
N LEU A 29 -2.26 -21.73 -8.42
CA LEU A 29 -0.96 -21.93 -9.04
C LEU A 29 -0.13 -20.63 -8.96
N ALA A 30 1.19 -20.74 -9.02
CA ALA A 30 2.06 -19.56 -8.94
C ALA A 30 1.76 -18.50 -10.02
N ALA A 31 1.38 -18.93 -11.22
CA ALA A 31 0.97 -18.02 -12.30
C ALA A 31 -0.37 -17.34 -12.00
N GLU A 32 -1.32 -18.05 -11.41
CA GLU A 32 -2.62 -17.51 -11.00
C GLU A 32 -2.46 -16.51 -9.85
N ALA A 33 -1.62 -16.82 -8.87
CA ALA A 33 -1.31 -15.92 -7.76
C ALA A 33 -0.67 -14.60 -8.26
N ALA A 34 0.24 -14.67 -9.22
CA ALA A 34 0.83 -13.49 -9.85
C ALA A 34 -0.20 -12.69 -10.67
N ALA A 35 -1.09 -13.37 -11.40
CA ALA A 35 -2.15 -12.72 -12.16
C ALA A 35 -3.18 -12.04 -11.23
N LEU A 36 -3.56 -12.68 -10.12
CA LEU A 36 -4.42 -12.10 -9.09
C LEU A 36 -3.77 -10.87 -8.45
N TYR A 37 -2.50 -10.97 -8.04
CA TYR A 37 -1.77 -9.85 -7.48
C TYR A 37 -1.67 -8.67 -8.48
N ARG A 38 -1.50 -8.96 -9.76
CA ARG A 38 -1.54 -7.92 -10.80
C ARG A 38 -2.90 -7.21 -10.84
N CYS A 39 -4.00 -7.92 -10.61
CA CYS A 39 -5.33 -7.31 -10.48
C CYS A 39 -5.40 -6.39 -9.25
N PHE A 40 -4.90 -6.83 -8.07
CA PHE A 40 -4.81 -6.00 -6.88
C PHE A 40 -4.07 -4.69 -7.15
N LEU A 41 -2.89 -4.81 -7.76
CA LEU A 41 -2.07 -3.65 -8.09
C LEU A 41 -2.77 -2.68 -9.04
N LEU A 42 -3.41 -3.18 -10.09
CA LEU A 42 -4.13 -2.34 -11.04
C LEU A 42 -5.38 -1.68 -10.44
N ASP A 43 -6.06 -2.35 -9.50
CA ASP A 43 -7.18 -1.76 -8.77
C ASP A 43 -6.68 -0.67 -7.81
N LYS A 44 -5.54 -0.88 -7.13
CA LYS A 44 -4.90 0.12 -6.26
C LYS A 44 -4.41 1.33 -7.07
N ILE A 45 -3.79 1.11 -8.23
CA ILE A 45 -3.38 2.18 -9.16
C ILE A 45 -4.59 3.03 -9.57
N ALA A 46 -5.72 2.39 -9.91
CA ALA A 46 -6.94 3.11 -10.26
C ALA A 46 -7.46 3.96 -9.08
N ALA A 47 -7.47 3.41 -7.87
CA ALA A 47 -7.92 4.12 -6.66
C ALA A 47 -7.02 5.33 -6.33
N VAL A 48 -5.69 5.15 -6.37
CA VAL A 48 -4.74 6.24 -6.07
C VAL A 48 -4.77 7.34 -7.14
N ARG A 49 -5.01 6.99 -8.40
CA ARG A 49 -5.13 7.97 -9.51
C ARG A 49 -6.27 8.97 -9.32
N GLU A 50 -7.33 8.56 -8.63
CA GLU A 50 -8.53 9.39 -8.42
C GLU A 50 -8.46 10.25 -7.15
N LEU A 51 -7.36 10.21 -6.39
CA LEU A 51 -7.23 11.00 -5.16
C LEU A 51 -7.02 12.48 -5.46
N VAL A 52 -7.77 13.32 -4.77
CA VAL A 52 -7.65 14.78 -4.87
C VAL A 52 -6.53 15.28 -3.96
N GLY A 53 -5.72 16.20 -4.46
CA GLY A 53 -4.58 16.75 -3.69
C GLY A 53 -3.39 15.79 -3.54
N ALA A 54 -3.40 14.66 -4.27
CA ALA A 54 -2.35 13.67 -4.26
C ALA A 54 -1.48 13.72 -5.53
N GLN A 55 -0.20 13.39 -5.38
CA GLN A 55 0.70 13.08 -6.48
C GLN A 55 0.98 11.57 -6.46
N PRO A 56 0.53 10.81 -7.47
CA PRO A 56 0.67 9.37 -7.46
C PRO A 56 2.10 8.92 -7.76
N ALA A 57 2.56 7.89 -7.05
CA ALA A 57 3.85 7.24 -7.24
C ALA A 57 3.74 5.71 -7.12
N LEU A 58 4.67 5.00 -7.73
CA LEU A 58 4.91 3.56 -7.53
C LEU A 58 6.30 3.37 -6.93
N ALA A 59 6.37 2.89 -5.70
CA ALA A 59 7.59 2.40 -5.09
C ALA A 59 7.76 0.92 -5.48
N TYR A 60 8.64 0.65 -6.43
CA TYR A 60 8.72 -0.65 -7.09
C TYR A 60 9.95 -1.46 -6.71
N THR A 61 9.83 -2.77 -6.80
CA THR A 61 10.93 -3.74 -6.67
C THR A 61 10.64 -4.97 -7.58
N PRO A 62 11.65 -5.62 -8.15
CA PRO A 62 13.08 -5.27 -8.17
C PRO A 62 13.42 -4.15 -9.18
N ASP A 63 14.63 -3.62 -9.13
CA ASP A 63 15.05 -2.45 -9.95
C ASP A 63 14.90 -2.67 -11.46
N GLU A 64 15.14 -3.89 -11.96
CA GLU A 64 14.98 -4.25 -13.37
C GLU A 64 13.52 -4.26 -13.85
N ALA A 65 12.55 -4.21 -12.95
CA ALA A 65 11.11 -4.15 -13.30
C ALA A 65 10.64 -2.73 -13.66
N ARG A 66 11.52 -1.72 -13.70
CA ARG A 66 11.17 -0.33 -13.97
C ARG A 66 10.31 -0.16 -15.23
N ALA A 67 10.69 -0.82 -16.33
CA ALA A 67 9.96 -0.73 -17.58
C ALA A 67 8.56 -1.35 -17.51
N GLU A 68 8.39 -2.45 -16.74
CA GLU A 68 7.11 -3.09 -16.48
C GLU A 68 6.16 -2.13 -15.73
N PHE A 69 6.65 -1.48 -14.68
CA PHE A 69 5.85 -0.51 -13.91
C PHE A 69 5.55 0.77 -14.69
N ALA A 70 6.48 1.24 -15.54
CA ALA A 70 6.21 2.36 -16.43
C ALA A 70 5.07 2.07 -17.42
N THR A 71 4.93 0.81 -17.84
CA THR A 71 3.81 0.38 -18.68
C THR A 71 2.50 0.27 -17.92
N LEU A 72 2.56 -0.20 -16.64
CA LEU A 72 1.37 -0.37 -15.80
C LEU A 72 0.75 0.97 -15.36
N ALA A 73 1.59 1.96 -15.07
CA ALA A 73 1.17 3.28 -14.60
C ALA A 73 2.06 4.37 -15.20
N PRO A 74 1.87 4.74 -16.48
CA PRO A 74 2.72 5.68 -17.20
C PRO A 74 2.63 7.12 -16.65
N ASP A 75 1.60 7.42 -15.91
CA ASP A 75 1.30 8.70 -15.25
C ASP A 75 1.81 8.78 -13.80
N PHE A 76 2.40 7.70 -13.26
CA PHE A 76 2.92 7.65 -11.90
C PHE A 76 4.43 7.92 -11.88
N SER A 77 4.89 8.63 -10.86
CA SER A 77 6.31 8.72 -10.55
C SER A 77 6.83 7.36 -10.08
N LEU A 78 7.98 6.91 -10.62
CA LEU A 78 8.57 5.62 -10.28
C LEU A 78 9.74 5.80 -9.30
N VAL A 79 9.62 5.22 -8.10
CA VAL A 79 10.61 5.25 -7.03
C VAL A 79 11.11 3.82 -6.79
N PRO A 80 12.40 3.50 -6.96
CA PRO A 80 12.92 2.17 -6.65
C PRO A 80 12.94 1.95 -5.14
N GLN A 81 12.40 0.82 -4.66
CA GLN A 81 12.50 0.46 -3.25
C GLN A 81 13.94 0.10 -2.89
N ARG A 82 14.53 0.82 -1.94
CA ARG A 82 15.91 0.62 -1.49
C ARG A 82 15.93 0.24 -0.01
N GLY A 83 16.64 -0.81 0.31
CA GLY A 83 16.81 -1.26 1.69
C GLY A 83 16.72 -2.79 1.84
N ARG A 84 17.37 -3.26 2.90
CA ARG A 84 17.50 -4.70 3.22
C ARG A 84 16.20 -5.32 3.76
N ASP A 85 15.35 -4.52 4.41
CA ASP A 85 14.11 -4.93 5.03
C ASP A 85 12.98 -3.94 4.70
N LEU A 86 11.76 -4.26 5.09
CA LEU A 86 10.58 -3.44 4.82
C LEU A 86 10.68 -2.05 5.47
N GLY A 87 11.19 -1.97 6.70
CA GLY A 87 11.32 -0.70 7.42
C GLY A 87 12.25 0.28 6.71
N VAL A 88 13.43 -0.19 6.29
CA VAL A 88 14.37 0.65 5.53
C VAL A 88 13.76 1.06 4.19
N ARG A 89 13.03 0.17 3.51
CA ARG A 89 12.35 0.50 2.23
C ARG A 89 11.26 1.54 2.41
N LEU A 90 10.42 1.42 3.43
CA LEU A 90 9.39 2.42 3.77
C LEU A 90 10.02 3.77 4.08
N HIS A 91 10.98 3.80 5.01
CA HIS A 91 11.68 5.02 5.39
C HIS A 91 12.34 5.70 4.19
N THR A 92 13.09 4.94 3.35
CA THR A 92 13.76 5.50 2.18
C THR A 92 12.76 6.05 1.17
N THR A 93 11.69 5.30 0.85
CA THR A 93 10.64 5.74 -0.07
C THR A 93 9.99 7.05 0.40
N LEU A 94 9.60 7.12 1.67
CA LEU A 94 8.98 8.32 2.23
C LEU A 94 9.97 9.51 2.25
N THR A 95 11.23 9.27 2.59
CA THR A 95 12.29 10.28 2.58
C THR A 95 12.54 10.84 1.18
N ASP A 96 12.62 9.97 0.16
CA ASP A 96 12.84 10.39 -1.22
C ASP A 96 11.68 11.27 -1.74
N LEU A 97 10.43 10.93 -1.39
CA LEU A 97 9.26 11.71 -1.75
C LEU A 97 9.22 13.08 -1.05
N LEU A 98 9.55 13.12 0.24
CA LEU A 98 9.66 14.39 0.97
C LEU A 98 10.79 15.26 0.42
N ALA A 99 11.95 14.66 0.08
CA ALA A 99 13.09 15.36 -0.53
C ALA A 99 12.76 15.91 -1.92
N ALA A 100 11.80 15.31 -2.64
CA ALA A 100 11.28 15.84 -3.90
C ALA A 100 10.43 17.11 -3.72
N GLY A 101 10.15 17.54 -2.48
CA GLY A 101 9.46 18.79 -2.14
C GLY A 101 7.98 18.63 -1.81
N HIS A 102 7.49 17.41 -1.62
CA HIS A 102 6.11 17.19 -1.16
C HIS A 102 5.97 17.54 0.33
N PRO A 103 4.85 18.19 0.75
CA PRO A 103 4.61 18.55 2.16
C PRO A 103 4.27 17.35 3.05
N GLY A 104 4.04 16.20 2.45
CA GLY A 104 3.81 14.90 3.11
C GLY A 104 3.92 13.77 2.12
N ALA A 105 4.22 12.58 2.62
CA ALA A 105 4.36 11.37 1.83
C ALA A 105 3.62 10.21 2.48
N ILE A 106 2.95 9.40 1.67
CA ILE A 106 2.20 8.20 2.06
C ILE A 106 2.80 7.00 1.32
N ALA A 107 3.07 5.93 2.06
CA ALA A 107 3.30 4.60 1.52
C ALA A 107 2.06 3.75 1.79
N VAL A 108 1.45 3.21 0.76
CA VAL A 108 0.30 2.30 0.83
C VAL A 108 0.67 0.95 0.25
N ASP A 109 0.14 -0.11 0.81
CA ASP A 109 0.34 -1.48 0.34
C ASP A 109 -0.32 -1.75 -1.04
N SER A 110 -0.07 -2.91 -1.58
CA SER A 110 -0.72 -3.45 -2.78
C SER A 110 -1.59 -4.69 -2.49
N ASP A 111 -1.79 -5.01 -1.22
CA ASP A 111 -2.34 -6.28 -0.74
C ASP A 111 -3.78 -6.17 -0.24
N THR A 112 -4.33 -4.95 -0.21
CA THR A 112 -5.69 -4.62 0.22
C THR A 112 -6.58 -4.18 -0.97
N PRO A 113 -6.99 -5.11 -1.87
CA PRO A 113 -7.70 -4.75 -3.11
C PRO A 113 -9.06 -4.11 -2.88
N THR A 114 -9.71 -4.43 -1.76
CA THR A 114 -11.05 -3.92 -1.40
C THR A 114 -11.03 -2.70 -0.50
N LEU A 115 -9.85 -2.15 -0.22
CA LEU A 115 -9.71 -0.95 0.61
C LEU A 115 -10.56 0.20 0.04
N PRO A 116 -11.48 0.81 0.82
CA PRO A 116 -12.25 1.95 0.37
C PRO A 116 -11.33 3.12 -0.02
N ARG A 117 -11.58 3.72 -1.19
CA ARG A 117 -10.81 4.88 -1.66
C ARG A 117 -10.90 6.05 -0.68
N GLU A 118 -12.01 6.16 0.02
CA GLU A 118 -12.28 7.18 1.04
C GLU A 118 -11.25 7.14 2.17
N PHE A 119 -10.70 5.98 2.53
CA PHE A 119 -9.65 5.88 3.54
C PHE A 119 -8.31 6.43 3.02
N LEU A 120 -8.00 6.20 1.74
CA LEU A 120 -6.84 6.80 1.10
C LEU A 120 -6.98 8.32 1.01
N GLN A 121 -8.16 8.82 0.63
CA GLN A 121 -8.44 10.25 0.59
C GLN A 121 -8.33 10.88 1.98
N GLN A 122 -8.87 10.22 3.00
CA GLN A 122 -8.77 10.70 4.39
C GLN A 122 -7.30 10.80 4.84
N ALA A 123 -6.42 9.86 4.44
CA ALA A 123 -4.99 9.97 4.71
C ALA A 123 -4.36 11.21 4.06
N VAL A 124 -4.71 11.49 2.81
CA VAL A 124 -4.24 12.70 2.09
C VAL A 124 -4.72 13.95 2.81
N ASP A 125 -6.00 14.01 3.16
CA ASP A 125 -6.63 15.17 3.82
C ASP A 125 -6.01 15.43 5.20
N CYS A 126 -5.76 14.39 5.99
CA CYS A 126 -5.09 14.50 7.30
C CYS A 126 -3.68 15.08 7.18
N LEU A 127 -2.90 14.68 6.17
CA LEU A 127 -1.55 15.23 5.98
C LEU A 127 -1.55 16.59 5.29
N ALA A 128 -2.58 16.94 4.54
CA ALA A 128 -2.70 18.25 3.91
C ALA A 128 -3.04 19.36 4.92
N GLN A 129 -3.63 19.01 6.07
CA GLN A 129 -4.05 19.96 7.11
C GLN A 129 -3.16 19.87 8.36
N PRO A 130 -2.98 20.94 9.14
CA PRO A 130 -2.30 20.86 10.44
C PRO A 130 -3.00 19.90 11.39
N GLY A 131 -2.23 19.22 12.25
CA GLY A 131 -2.77 18.40 13.34
C GLY A 131 -2.37 16.92 13.33
N ALA A 132 -1.92 16.39 12.20
CA ALA A 132 -1.35 15.04 12.14
C ALA A 132 0.10 15.08 11.63
N ASP A 133 1.04 14.50 12.37
CA ASP A 133 2.42 14.26 11.91
C ASP A 133 2.51 12.93 11.18
N ILE A 134 1.69 11.96 11.62
CA ILE A 134 1.64 10.59 11.10
C ILE A 134 0.19 10.18 10.89
N VAL A 135 -0.07 9.46 9.82
CA VAL A 135 -1.34 8.76 9.57
C VAL A 135 -1.06 7.28 9.38
N LEU A 136 -1.79 6.43 10.07
CA LEU A 136 -1.68 4.96 9.98
C LEU A 136 -3.02 4.37 9.57
N GLY A 137 -3.01 3.43 8.64
CA GLY A 137 -4.15 2.61 8.28
C GLY A 137 -3.95 1.18 8.79
N PRO A 138 -4.50 0.81 9.96
CA PRO A 138 -4.27 -0.50 10.58
C PRO A 138 -4.77 -1.68 9.73
N THR A 139 -4.07 -2.82 9.82
CA THR A 139 -4.57 -4.12 9.36
C THR A 139 -5.00 -5.01 10.52
N GLU A 140 -5.89 -5.97 10.25
CA GLU A 140 -6.42 -6.88 11.28
C GLU A 140 -5.35 -7.81 11.85
N ASP A 141 -4.27 -8.05 11.12
CA ASP A 141 -3.12 -8.87 11.51
C ASP A 141 -2.13 -8.16 12.45
N GLY A 142 -2.40 -6.88 12.81
CA GLY A 142 -1.55 -6.06 13.68
C GLY A 142 -0.48 -5.26 12.95
N GLY A 143 -0.49 -5.25 11.62
CA GLY A 143 0.29 -4.36 10.77
C GLY A 143 -0.46 -3.07 10.39
N TYR A 144 -0.09 -2.52 9.25
CA TYR A 144 -0.82 -1.41 8.63
C TYR A 144 -0.74 -1.47 7.11
N TYR A 145 -1.86 -1.18 6.46
CA TYR A 145 -1.94 -1.06 5.00
C TYR A 145 -1.40 0.27 4.48
N LEU A 146 -1.25 1.26 5.36
CA LEU A 146 -0.80 2.60 5.01
C LEU A 146 -0.04 3.22 6.16
N ILE A 147 1.06 3.91 5.83
CA ILE A 147 1.72 4.88 6.70
C ILE A 147 1.97 6.16 5.91
N GLY A 148 1.56 7.30 6.47
CA GLY A 148 1.81 8.62 5.95
C GLY A 148 2.54 9.49 6.96
N VAL A 149 3.45 10.37 6.50
CA VAL A 149 4.28 11.23 7.34
C VAL A 149 4.46 12.61 6.72
N ARG A 150 4.67 13.65 7.55
CA ARG A 150 5.08 14.99 7.12
C ARG A 150 6.58 15.20 7.12
N ALA A 151 7.30 14.44 7.90
CA ALA A 151 8.75 14.46 8.00
C ALA A 151 9.31 13.04 8.07
N ALA A 152 10.58 12.88 7.70
CA ALA A 152 11.25 11.60 7.81
C ALA A 152 11.59 11.29 9.28
N HIS A 153 11.05 10.21 9.79
CA HIS A 153 11.22 9.73 11.16
C HIS A 153 11.77 8.31 11.13
N ARG A 154 13.09 8.19 11.11
CA ARG A 154 13.76 6.89 11.05
C ARG A 154 13.42 5.98 12.23
N GLU A 155 13.24 6.57 13.39
CA GLU A 155 12.90 5.88 14.64
C GLU A 155 11.59 5.09 14.56
N LEU A 156 10.66 5.44 13.67
CA LEU A 156 9.43 4.69 13.46
C LEU A 156 9.66 3.31 12.83
N PHE A 157 10.77 3.14 12.11
CA PHE A 157 11.03 1.98 11.26
C PHE A 157 12.18 1.10 11.76
N ASP A 158 13.17 1.67 12.48
CA ASP A 158 14.38 0.96 12.89
C ASP A 158 14.09 -0.16 13.89
N GLY A 159 14.47 -1.40 13.54
CA GLY A 159 14.33 -2.55 14.45
C GLY A 159 12.89 -2.92 14.80
N VAL A 160 11.92 -2.57 13.94
CA VAL A 160 10.56 -3.10 14.04
C VAL A 160 10.58 -4.57 13.61
N PRO A 161 9.96 -5.49 14.38
CA PRO A 161 9.84 -6.89 13.99
C PRO A 161 8.78 -7.06 12.89
N TRP A 162 9.14 -6.71 11.66
CA TRP A 162 8.24 -6.76 10.52
C TRP A 162 7.60 -8.14 10.33
N SER A 163 6.37 -8.17 9.85
CA SER A 163 5.55 -9.38 9.67
C SER A 163 5.14 -10.06 10.99
N THR A 164 5.01 -9.28 12.06
CA THR A 164 4.46 -9.72 13.35
C THR A 164 3.26 -8.85 13.74
N PRO A 165 2.37 -9.32 14.64
CA PRO A 165 1.19 -8.55 15.04
C PRO A 165 1.50 -7.33 15.92
N GLU A 166 2.75 -7.12 16.33
CA GLU A 166 3.13 -5.98 17.15
C GLU A 166 3.55 -4.73 16.35
N VAL A 167 3.61 -4.79 15.01
CA VAL A 167 4.12 -3.71 14.16
C VAL A 167 3.41 -2.39 14.39
N LEU A 168 2.07 -2.38 14.38
CA LEU A 168 1.26 -1.18 14.61
C LEU A 168 1.49 -0.60 16.01
N GLU A 169 1.44 -1.45 17.04
CA GLU A 169 1.62 -1.02 18.43
C GLU A 169 3.00 -0.40 18.65
N ILE A 170 4.05 -1.05 18.13
CA ILE A 170 5.43 -0.54 18.22
C ILE A 170 5.55 0.80 17.54
N THR A 171 4.97 0.96 16.34
CA THR A 171 5.01 2.21 15.58
C THR A 171 4.30 3.34 16.34
N LEU A 172 3.10 3.09 16.89
CA LEU A 172 2.36 4.06 17.69
C LEU A 172 3.10 4.46 18.97
N ARG A 173 3.68 3.50 19.69
CA ARG A 173 4.47 3.77 20.90
C ARG A 173 5.69 4.64 20.58
N ARG A 174 6.37 4.41 19.46
CA ARG A 174 7.50 5.23 19.01
C ARG A 174 7.07 6.62 18.59
N ALA A 175 5.95 6.74 17.89
CA ALA A 175 5.37 8.03 17.56
C ALA A 175 5.10 8.86 18.82
N THR A 176 4.46 8.25 19.82
CA THR A 176 4.21 8.88 21.12
C THR A 176 5.50 9.30 21.81
N ALA A 177 6.51 8.43 21.84
CA ALA A 177 7.82 8.73 22.45
C ALA A 177 8.55 9.87 21.74
N ALA A 178 8.34 10.05 20.44
CA ALA A 178 8.87 11.16 19.63
C ALA A 178 8.01 12.43 19.72
N GLY A 179 6.90 12.43 20.46
CA GLY A 179 5.98 13.58 20.56
C GLY A 179 5.15 13.83 19.31
N LEU A 180 5.02 12.85 18.41
CA LEU A 180 4.32 12.97 17.15
C LEU A 180 2.82 12.70 17.31
N GLN A 181 2.01 13.52 16.64
CA GLN A 181 0.56 13.34 16.61
C GLN A 181 0.19 12.29 15.55
N ALA A 182 -0.24 11.11 15.99
CA ALA A 182 -0.63 10.02 15.13
C ALA A 182 -2.17 9.95 15.00
N VAL A 183 -2.65 9.83 13.76
CA VAL A 183 -4.06 9.56 13.42
C VAL A 183 -4.18 8.16 12.87
N CYS A 184 -5.08 7.34 13.42
CA CYS A 184 -5.42 6.03 12.89
C CYS A 184 -6.69 6.10 12.05
N LEU A 185 -6.61 5.57 10.86
CA LEU A 185 -7.74 5.33 9.96
C LEU A 185 -8.51 4.07 10.38
N PRO A 186 -9.68 3.80 9.79
CA PRO A 186 -10.38 2.54 10.04
C PRO A 186 -9.53 1.32 9.67
N THR A 187 -9.61 0.28 10.49
CA THR A 187 -8.92 -1.00 10.24
C THR A 187 -9.47 -1.69 9.00
N TRP A 188 -8.60 -2.34 8.25
CA TRP A 188 -8.97 -3.12 7.07
C TRP A 188 -8.24 -4.46 7.05
N PHE A 189 -8.53 -5.32 6.06
CA PHE A 189 -7.87 -6.61 5.90
C PHE A 189 -7.06 -6.68 4.60
N ASP A 190 -5.93 -7.32 4.66
CA ASP A 190 -5.09 -7.71 3.53
C ASP A 190 -5.42 -9.13 3.05
N VAL A 191 -4.87 -9.53 1.91
CA VAL A 191 -5.13 -10.83 1.32
C VAL A 191 -3.83 -11.59 1.14
N ASP A 192 -3.45 -12.38 2.14
CA ASP A 192 -2.17 -13.08 2.18
C ASP A 192 -2.29 -14.60 2.29
N THR A 193 -3.39 -15.11 2.84
CA THR A 193 -3.61 -16.53 3.10
C THR A 193 -4.80 -17.08 2.30
N PRO A 194 -4.93 -18.42 2.18
CA PRO A 194 -6.13 -19.02 1.58
C PRO A 194 -7.43 -18.63 2.26
N ASP A 195 -7.41 -18.34 3.56
CA ASP A 195 -8.58 -17.87 4.31
C ASP A 195 -8.96 -16.46 3.89
N ASP A 196 -7.99 -15.57 3.72
CA ASP A 196 -8.21 -14.22 3.21
C ASP A 196 -8.74 -14.25 1.77
N LEU A 197 -8.25 -15.19 0.95
CA LEU A 197 -8.76 -15.38 -0.42
C LEU A 197 -10.23 -15.80 -0.41
N ARG A 198 -10.64 -16.70 0.50
CA ARG A 198 -12.05 -17.08 0.68
C ARG A 198 -12.89 -15.90 1.14
N ARG A 199 -12.39 -15.12 2.11
CA ARG A 199 -13.03 -13.89 2.59
C ARG A 199 -13.18 -12.87 1.46
N LEU A 200 -12.11 -12.60 0.70
CA LEU A 200 -12.13 -11.70 -0.45
C LEU A 200 -13.22 -12.12 -1.44
N HIS A 201 -13.28 -13.40 -1.71
CA HIS A 201 -14.28 -13.94 -2.61
C HIS A 201 -15.70 -13.66 -2.11
N THR A 202 -15.99 -13.90 -0.81
CA THR A 202 -17.30 -13.64 -0.19
C THR A 202 -17.64 -12.14 -0.24
N VAL A 203 -16.65 -11.27 -0.01
CA VAL A 203 -16.84 -9.81 -0.04
C VAL A 203 -17.17 -9.31 -1.45
N LEU A 204 -16.62 -9.96 -2.48
CA LEU A 204 -16.80 -9.56 -3.88
C LEU A 204 -17.95 -10.31 -4.58
N ASP A 205 -18.48 -11.37 -4.00
CA ASP A 205 -19.59 -12.14 -4.58
C ASP A 205 -20.85 -11.27 -4.70
N GLY A 206 -21.44 -11.26 -5.89
CA GLY A 206 -22.62 -10.45 -6.18
C GLY A 206 -22.42 -8.94 -6.26
N ARG A 207 -21.20 -8.42 -6.07
CA ARG A 207 -20.91 -7.00 -6.29
C ARG A 207 -20.67 -6.72 -7.77
N PRO A 208 -21.17 -5.59 -8.30
CA PRO A 208 -20.83 -5.18 -9.65
C PRO A 208 -19.30 -5.01 -9.76
N ALA A 209 -18.72 -5.34 -10.92
CA ALA A 209 -17.30 -5.19 -11.21
C ALA A 209 -16.87 -3.70 -11.32
N VAL A 210 -17.29 -2.90 -10.34
CA VAL A 210 -17.03 -1.47 -10.21
C VAL A 210 -16.07 -1.28 -9.04
N ALA A 211 -15.21 -0.26 -9.13
CA ALA A 211 -14.24 0.09 -8.09
C ALA A 211 -14.79 -0.06 -6.65
N PRO A 212 -13.92 -0.43 -5.65
CA PRO A 212 -12.45 -0.40 -5.76
C PRO A 212 -11.79 -1.67 -6.31
N ALA A 213 -12.43 -2.80 -6.42
CA ALA A 213 -11.81 -4.10 -6.73
C ALA A 213 -12.34 -4.76 -8.03
N GLY A 214 -12.63 -3.97 -9.05
CA GLY A 214 -13.30 -4.45 -10.27
C GLY A 214 -12.52 -5.48 -11.07
N ARG A 215 -11.20 -5.35 -11.19
CA ARG A 215 -10.34 -6.33 -11.89
C ARG A 215 -10.18 -7.61 -11.07
N THR A 216 -10.01 -7.45 -9.77
CA THR A 216 -9.93 -8.55 -8.80
C THR A 216 -11.23 -9.37 -8.81
N ALA A 217 -12.39 -8.73 -8.76
CA ALA A 217 -13.69 -9.40 -8.81
C ALA A 217 -13.87 -10.20 -10.11
N ARG A 218 -13.50 -9.63 -11.25
CA ARG A 218 -13.56 -10.30 -12.55
C ARG A 218 -12.64 -11.52 -12.59
N PHE A 219 -11.38 -11.38 -12.15
CA PHE A 219 -10.44 -12.49 -12.08
C PHE A 219 -11.01 -13.66 -11.25
N LEU A 220 -11.55 -13.39 -10.07
CA LEU A 220 -12.10 -14.41 -9.19
C LEU A 220 -13.35 -15.08 -9.77
N ALA A 221 -14.19 -14.35 -10.49
CA ALA A 221 -15.36 -14.89 -11.18
C ALA A 221 -14.95 -15.86 -12.31
N ASP A 222 -13.88 -15.54 -13.04
CA ASP A 222 -13.37 -16.37 -14.15
C ASP A 222 -12.57 -17.58 -13.63
N TRP A 223 -11.86 -17.46 -12.51
CA TRP A 223 -11.06 -18.53 -11.91
C TRP A 223 -11.91 -19.71 -11.39
N ARG A 224 -13.17 -19.47 -11.07
CA ARG A 224 -14.13 -20.52 -10.61
C ARG A 224 -14.73 -21.36 -11.74
N ARG A 225 -14.53 -20.99 -12.99
CA ARG A 225 -15.11 -21.68 -14.15
C ARG A 225 -14.14 -22.74 -14.69
#